data_20111cf3c10ed5edffaac5dea772ee1a
#
_entry.id   20111cf3c10ed5edffaac5dea772ee1a
#
_cell.length_a   1.000
_cell.length_b   1.000
_cell.length_c   1.000
_cell.angle_alpha   90.00
_cell.angle_beta   90.00
_cell.angle_gamma   90.00
#
_symmetry.space_group_name_H-M   'P 1'
#
loop_
_entity.id
_entity.type
_entity.pdbx_description
1 polymer ?
#
loop_
_entity_poly.entity_id
_entity_poly.type
_entity_poly.pdbx_seq_one_letter_code
_entity_poly.pdbx_strand_id
1 'polypeptide(L)'
;TALMHQIISCSFFLSFRNSRLSKDSKIICPVPGYDRHFKLLENFGIQMIPVPFQDDGPDLNAIEHLLKSEENILGIVCVPRHSNPTGHTYSDENVKALFKLAQPYKDNFSFFWDNAYACHDLYETIKQTPIDQIAKDHNMENNYFQVGSTSKITPRYGYFLCRTTCPK
;
A
#
# COMPACT_ATOMS: atom_id res chain seq x y z
N THR A 1 7.45 9.97 1.81
CA THR A 1 8.54 9.07 2.25
C THR A 1 8.74 9.10 3.77
N ALA A 2 8.86 10.28 4.43
CA ALA A 2 9.11 10.36 5.87
C ALA A 2 8.02 9.69 6.73
N LEU A 3 6.74 9.94 6.46
CA LEU A 3 5.63 9.27 7.16
C LEU A 3 5.61 7.77 6.90
N MET A 4 5.86 7.33 5.67
CA MET A 4 5.95 5.91 5.35
C MET A 4 7.10 5.25 6.12
N HIS A 5 8.25 5.93 6.22
CA HIS A 5 9.35 5.48 7.08
C HIS A 5 8.92 5.33 8.53
N GLN A 6 8.21 6.30 9.08
CA GLN A 6 7.69 6.26 10.44
C GLN A 6 6.72 5.09 10.66
N ILE A 7 5.77 4.90 9.73
CA ILE A 7 4.79 3.80 9.81
C ILE A 7 5.50 2.45 9.81
N ILE A 8 6.44 2.23 8.88
CA ILE A 8 7.19 0.96 8.80
C ILE A 8 8.09 0.78 10.02
N SER A 9 8.75 1.85 10.50
CA SER A 9 9.54 1.80 11.74
C SER A 9 8.68 1.42 12.94
N CYS A 10 7.54 2.05 13.11
CA CYS A 10 6.61 1.71 14.19
C CYS A 10 6.11 0.27 14.06
N SER A 11 5.79 -0.18 12.85
CA SER A 11 5.36 -1.57 12.62
C SER A 11 6.47 -2.58 12.87
N PHE A 12 7.74 -2.19 12.71
CA PHE A 12 8.91 -3.03 12.98
C PHE A 12 9.26 -3.10 14.46
N PHE A 13 9.26 -1.96 15.16
CA PHE A 13 9.66 -1.89 16.57
C PHE A 13 8.52 -2.04 17.55
N LEU A 14 7.32 -1.59 17.17
CA LEU A 14 6.11 -1.67 17.98
C LEU A 14 5.15 -2.63 17.29
N SER A 15 4.56 -3.54 18.05
CA SER A 15 3.51 -4.39 17.49
C SER A 15 2.32 -3.54 17.07
N PHE A 16 2.02 -3.52 15.78
CA PHE A 16 0.72 -3.09 15.31
C PHE A 16 -0.21 -4.30 15.25
N ARG A 17 -1.24 -4.33 16.07
CA ARG A 17 -2.16 -5.46 16.21
C ARG A 17 -1.45 -6.73 16.72
N ASN A 18 -1.72 -7.86 16.09
CA ASN A 18 -1.16 -9.16 16.46
C ASN A 18 0.14 -9.48 15.71
N SER A 19 0.52 -8.66 14.72
CA SER A 19 1.73 -8.89 13.94
C SER A 19 2.72 -7.74 14.08
N ARG A 20 3.97 -8.11 14.14
CA ARG A 20 5.11 -7.20 14.12
C ARG A 20 5.94 -7.48 12.89
N LEU A 21 6.28 -6.45 12.12
CA LEU A 21 7.27 -6.60 11.06
C LEU A 21 8.61 -7.03 11.65
N SER A 22 9.26 -7.97 11.00
CA SER A 22 10.58 -8.48 11.34
C SER A 22 11.41 -8.67 10.08
N LYS A 23 12.65 -9.10 10.23
CA LYS A 23 13.49 -9.45 9.08
C LYS A 23 12.97 -10.65 8.28
N ASP A 24 12.14 -11.49 8.89
CA ASP A 24 11.51 -12.64 8.22
C ASP A 24 10.19 -12.26 7.54
N SER A 25 9.75 -11.01 7.70
CA SER A 25 8.54 -10.50 7.06
C SER A 25 8.75 -10.28 5.59
N LYS A 26 7.71 -10.58 4.81
CA LYS A 26 7.67 -10.37 3.37
C LYS A 26 6.64 -9.30 3.05
N ILE A 27 6.98 -8.39 2.14
CA ILE A 27 6.08 -7.34 1.65
C ILE A 27 5.99 -7.45 0.13
N ILE A 28 4.78 -7.52 -0.38
CA ILE A 28 4.51 -7.50 -1.83
C ILE A 28 4.80 -6.09 -2.36
N CYS A 29 5.58 -6.03 -3.43
CA CYS A 29 5.99 -4.80 -4.08
C CYS A 29 5.62 -4.83 -5.56
N PRO A 30 4.54 -4.15 -5.98
CA PRO A 30 4.25 -3.99 -7.41
C PRO A 30 5.39 -3.29 -8.13
N VAL A 31 5.82 -3.85 -9.26
CA VAL A 31 6.98 -3.38 -10.05
C VAL A 31 6.62 -3.18 -11.52
N PRO A 32 7.18 -2.14 -12.16
CA PRO A 32 8.08 -1.10 -11.64
C PRO A 32 7.40 -0.22 -10.60
N GLY A 33 8.10 0.14 -9.52
CA GLY A 33 7.54 0.92 -8.42
C GLY A 33 8.49 2.01 -7.91
N TYR A 34 8.07 2.74 -6.88
CA TYR A 34 8.84 3.84 -6.34
C TYR A 34 10.03 3.35 -5.52
N ASP A 35 11.22 3.61 -6.02
CA ASP A 35 12.51 3.14 -5.49
C ASP A 35 12.74 3.42 -4.00
N ARG A 36 12.23 4.57 -3.51
CA ARG A 36 12.39 4.95 -2.09
C ARG A 36 11.60 4.07 -1.14
N HIS A 37 10.47 3.50 -1.58
CA HIS A 37 9.77 2.50 -0.79
C HIS A 37 10.60 1.22 -0.68
N PHE A 38 11.20 0.79 -1.78
CA PHE A 38 12.05 -0.39 -1.81
C PHE A 38 13.30 -0.20 -0.94
N LYS A 39 13.97 0.95 -1.08
CA LYS A 39 15.11 1.28 -0.24
C LYS A 39 14.78 1.32 1.25
N LEU A 40 13.57 1.78 1.57
CA LEU A 40 13.08 1.79 2.94
C LEU A 40 12.93 0.38 3.50
N LEU A 41 12.27 -0.53 2.78
CA LEU A 41 12.11 -1.92 3.19
C LEU A 41 13.46 -2.62 3.32
N GLU A 42 14.37 -2.39 2.37
CA GLU A 42 15.74 -2.91 2.39
C GLU A 42 16.50 -2.49 3.65
N ASN A 43 16.37 -1.23 4.07
CA ASN A 43 17.04 -0.71 5.28
C ASN A 43 16.58 -1.43 6.56
N PHE A 44 15.36 -1.95 6.58
CA PHE A 44 14.85 -2.78 7.69
C PHE A 44 15.13 -4.27 7.51
N GLY A 45 15.74 -4.67 6.38
CA GLY A 45 15.99 -6.06 6.05
C GLY A 45 14.71 -6.86 5.77
N ILE A 46 13.61 -6.17 5.41
CA ILE A 46 12.33 -6.79 5.05
C ILE A 46 12.44 -7.35 3.64
N GLN A 47 12.03 -8.60 3.44
CA GLN A 47 12.05 -9.24 2.14
C GLN A 47 10.95 -8.66 1.24
N MET A 48 11.35 -8.20 0.05
CA MET A 48 10.43 -7.70 -0.97
C MET A 48 10.11 -8.80 -1.97
N ILE A 49 8.82 -8.98 -2.25
CA ILE A 49 8.35 -9.90 -3.29
C ILE A 49 7.81 -9.08 -4.45
N PRO A 50 8.49 -9.05 -5.61
CA PRO A 50 8.03 -8.29 -6.75
C PRO A 50 6.81 -8.95 -7.40
N VAL A 51 5.83 -8.12 -7.79
CA VAL A 51 4.65 -8.53 -8.57
C VAL A 51 4.50 -7.56 -9.74
N PRO A 52 4.29 -8.04 -10.98
CA PRO A 52 4.14 -7.17 -12.13
C PRO A 52 2.83 -6.37 -12.08
N PHE A 53 2.82 -5.23 -12.78
CA PHE A 53 1.59 -4.51 -13.09
C PHE A 53 0.89 -5.13 -14.30
N GLN A 54 -0.44 -5.10 -14.26
CA GLN A 54 -1.34 -5.19 -15.40
C GLN A 54 -1.84 -3.78 -15.77
N ASP A 55 -2.69 -3.67 -16.77
CA ASP A 55 -3.17 -2.36 -17.25
C ASP A 55 -3.94 -1.57 -16.19
N ASP A 56 -4.59 -2.25 -15.26
CA ASP A 56 -5.52 -1.69 -14.27
C ASP A 56 -5.05 -1.83 -12.81
N GLY A 57 -3.82 -2.29 -12.57
CA GLY A 57 -3.26 -2.44 -11.24
C GLY A 57 -2.24 -3.57 -11.13
N PRO A 58 -1.87 -4.03 -9.94
CA PRO A 58 -0.98 -5.17 -9.78
C PRO A 58 -1.66 -6.47 -10.22
N ASP A 59 -0.84 -7.44 -10.67
CA ASP A 59 -1.31 -8.76 -11.07
C ASP A 59 -1.92 -9.53 -9.90
N LEU A 60 -3.25 -9.61 -9.88
CA LEU A 60 -4.02 -10.25 -8.82
C LEU A 60 -3.80 -11.77 -8.78
N ASN A 61 -3.54 -12.41 -9.93
CA ASN A 61 -3.29 -13.85 -9.98
C ASN A 61 -1.94 -14.18 -9.32
N ALA A 62 -0.93 -13.37 -9.60
CA ALA A 62 0.37 -13.50 -8.96
C ALA A 62 0.27 -13.27 -7.44
N ILE A 63 -0.50 -12.25 -7.00
CA ILE A 63 -0.73 -11.98 -5.58
C ILE A 63 -1.47 -13.15 -4.91
N GLU A 64 -2.52 -13.67 -5.53
CA GLU A 64 -3.27 -14.81 -5.00
C GLU A 64 -2.38 -16.06 -4.83
N HIS A 65 -1.55 -16.34 -5.83
CA HIS A 65 -0.60 -17.44 -5.75
C HIS A 65 0.38 -17.25 -4.59
N LEU A 66 0.96 -16.05 -4.45
CA LEU A 66 1.88 -15.74 -3.36
C LEU A 66 1.23 -15.89 -1.99
N LEU A 67 0.03 -15.34 -1.79
CA LEU A 67 -0.69 -15.43 -0.51
C LEU A 67 -1.01 -16.88 -0.11
N LYS A 68 -1.13 -17.79 -1.09
CA LYS A 68 -1.39 -19.22 -0.83
C LYS A 68 -0.13 -20.06 -0.64
N SER A 69 0.98 -19.68 -1.28
CA SER A 69 2.21 -20.50 -1.31
C SER A 69 3.32 -20.02 -0.38
N GLU A 70 3.27 -18.75 0.03
CA GLU A 70 4.33 -18.14 0.82
C GLU A 70 3.85 -17.78 2.22
N GLU A 71 4.66 -18.06 3.21
CA GLU A 71 4.41 -17.65 4.59
C GLU A 71 4.98 -16.26 4.88
N ASN A 72 4.49 -15.64 5.95
CA ASN A 72 4.96 -14.36 6.46
C ASN A 72 4.81 -13.17 5.51
N ILE A 73 3.87 -13.22 4.57
CA ILE A 73 3.48 -12.04 3.79
C ILE A 73 2.58 -11.17 4.67
N LEU A 74 3.12 -10.04 5.13
CA LEU A 74 2.44 -9.16 6.08
C LEU A 74 1.89 -7.88 5.44
N GLY A 75 1.99 -7.74 4.13
CA GLY A 75 1.39 -6.59 3.46
C GLY A 75 1.84 -6.36 2.04
N ILE A 76 1.36 -5.25 1.50
CA ILE A 76 1.65 -4.76 0.15
C ILE A 76 1.88 -3.25 0.18
N VAL A 77 2.86 -2.77 -0.59
CA VAL A 77 3.04 -1.33 -0.83
C VAL A 77 2.33 -0.94 -2.11
N CYS A 78 1.37 -0.01 -2.02
CA CYS A 78 0.58 0.44 -3.16
C CYS A 78 0.80 1.93 -3.43
N VAL A 79 0.99 2.29 -4.70
CA VAL A 79 0.87 3.66 -5.21
C VAL A 79 -0.29 3.66 -6.21
N PRO A 80 -1.55 3.84 -5.73
CA PRO A 80 -2.73 3.46 -6.49
C PRO A 80 -3.08 4.44 -7.60
N ARG A 81 -2.49 5.64 -7.61
CA ARG A 81 -2.81 6.68 -8.56
C ARG A 81 -1.54 7.26 -9.15
N HIS A 82 -1.47 7.30 -10.49
CA HIS A 82 -0.32 7.80 -11.23
C HIS A 82 1.02 7.24 -10.70
N SER A 83 1.08 5.92 -10.54
CA SER A 83 2.22 5.23 -9.94
C SER A 83 3.55 5.65 -10.56
N ASN A 84 4.52 5.97 -9.73
CA ASN A 84 5.86 6.30 -10.18
C ASN A 84 6.71 5.00 -10.30
N PRO A 85 7.33 4.70 -11.46
CA PRO A 85 7.53 5.56 -12.64
C PRO A 85 6.48 5.38 -13.77
N THR A 86 5.59 4.43 -13.69
CA THR A 86 4.80 3.94 -14.82
C THR A 86 3.60 4.81 -15.20
N GLY A 87 3.09 5.61 -14.27
CA GLY A 87 1.85 6.38 -14.43
C GLY A 87 0.57 5.57 -14.28
N HIS A 88 0.65 4.27 -13.99
CA HIS A 88 -0.53 3.43 -13.80
C HIS A 88 -1.44 3.95 -12.68
N THR A 89 -2.74 3.82 -12.91
CA THR A 89 -3.78 4.07 -11.90
C THR A 89 -4.59 2.80 -11.72
N TYR A 90 -4.76 2.35 -10.49
CA TYR A 90 -5.52 1.14 -10.19
C TYR A 90 -7.00 1.38 -10.48
N SER A 91 -7.66 0.41 -11.09
CA SER A 91 -9.12 0.44 -11.22
C SER A 91 -9.79 0.14 -9.87
N ASP A 92 -11.03 0.57 -9.71
CA ASP A 92 -11.84 0.23 -8.54
C ASP A 92 -12.03 -1.29 -8.43
N GLU A 93 -12.17 -1.97 -9.55
CA GLU A 93 -12.32 -3.42 -9.65
C GLU A 93 -11.07 -4.13 -9.14
N ASN A 94 -9.88 -3.69 -9.57
CA ASN A 94 -8.60 -4.23 -9.11
C ASN A 94 -8.43 -4.02 -7.61
N VAL A 95 -8.71 -2.81 -7.10
CA VAL A 95 -8.61 -2.51 -5.65
C VAL A 95 -9.58 -3.36 -4.84
N LYS A 96 -10.85 -3.48 -5.24
CA LYS A 96 -11.84 -4.33 -4.55
C LYS A 96 -11.42 -5.80 -4.53
N ALA A 97 -10.93 -6.31 -5.67
CA ALA A 97 -10.45 -7.68 -5.76
C ALA A 97 -9.20 -7.91 -4.90
N LEU A 98 -8.29 -6.95 -4.84
CA LEU A 98 -7.11 -6.99 -3.99
C LEU A 98 -7.49 -7.06 -2.50
N PHE A 99 -8.46 -6.26 -2.04
CA PHE A 99 -8.98 -6.34 -0.69
C PHE A 99 -9.66 -7.68 -0.40
N LYS A 100 -10.43 -8.20 -1.35
CA LYS A 100 -11.05 -9.52 -1.24
C LYS A 100 -10.03 -10.64 -1.11
N LEU A 101 -8.93 -10.60 -1.87
CA LEU A 101 -7.83 -11.57 -1.78
C LEU A 101 -7.11 -11.51 -0.43
N ALA A 102 -6.91 -10.32 0.11
CA ALA A 102 -6.22 -10.12 1.38
C ALA A 102 -7.11 -10.40 2.61
N GLN A 103 -8.42 -10.39 2.47
CA GLN A 103 -9.38 -10.52 3.57
C GLN A 103 -9.20 -11.79 4.44
N PRO A 104 -8.88 -12.98 3.91
CA PRO A 104 -8.58 -14.17 4.74
C PRO A 104 -7.34 -14.00 5.64
N TYR A 105 -6.44 -13.09 5.28
CA TYR A 105 -5.17 -12.82 5.97
C TYR A 105 -5.21 -11.56 6.84
N LYS A 106 -6.38 -10.97 7.04
CA LYS A 106 -6.57 -9.65 7.66
C LYS A 106 -5.95 -9.49 9.04
N ASP A 107 -5.78 -10.56 9.79
CA ASP A 107 -5.21 -10.49 11.15
C ASP A 107 -3.75 -10.02 11.13
N ASN A 108 -3.02 -10.29 10.05
CA ASN A 108 -1.60 -9.97 9.92
C ASN A 108 -1.25 -9.15 8.67
N PHE A 109 -2.19 -8.93 7.74
CA PHE A 109 -1.93 -8.25 6.48
C PHE A 109 -2.28 -6.77 6.54
N SER A 110 -1.40 -5.91 5.99
CA SER A 110 -1.59 -4.47 5.93
C SER A 110 -1.30 -3.89 4.55
N PHE A 111 -2.11 -2.90 4.15
CA PHE A 111 -1.87 -2.10 2.96
C PHE A 111 -1.09 -0.84 3.32
N PHE A 112 0.07 -0.64 2.74
CA PHE A 112 0.83 0.61 2.79
C PHE A 112 0.46 1.43 1.56
N TRP A 113 -0.52 2.33 1.73
CA TRP A 113 -1.22 3.02 0.65
C TRP A 113 -0.69 4.43 0.45
N ASP A 114 0.24 4.61 -0.51
CA ASP A 114 0.81 5.92 -0.83
C ASP A 114 -0.01 6.63 -1.90
N ASN A 115 -0.88 7.53 -1.46
CA ASN A 115 -1.74 8.32 -2.32
C ASN A 115 -1.16 9.73 -2.58
N ALA A 116 0.14 9.82 -2.83
CA ALA A 116 0.85 11.09 -3.05
C ALA A 116 0.36 11.86 -4.28
N TYR A 117 -0.25 11.18 -5.23
CA TYR A 117 -0.71 11.76 -6.50
C TYR A 117 -2.23 11.87 -6.62
N ALA A 118 -2.94 11.86 -5.51
CA ALA A 118 -4.42 11.88 -5.46
C ALA A 118 -5.10 12.98 -6.27
N CYS A 119 -4.42 14.10 -6.51
CA CYS A 119 -4.97 15.31 -7.17
C CYS A 119 -4.19 15.68 -8.44
N HIS A 120 -3.58 14.73 -9.14
CA HIS A 120 -2.66 15.01 -10.24
C HIS A 120 -3.18 14.55 -11.60
N ASP A 121 -4.50 14.48 -11.76
CA ASP A 121 -5.11 14.18 -13.06
C ASP A 121 -4.81 15.29 -14.05
N LEU A 122 -4.30 14.92 -15.24
CA LEU A 122 -3.89 15.91 -16.26
C LEU A 122 -5.01 16.27 -17.24
N TYR A 123 -5.98 15.40 -17.44
CA TYR A 123 -7.05 15.58 -18.42
C TYR A 123 -8.43 15.50 -17.76
N GLU A 124 -8.88 14.33 -17.41
CA GLU A 124 -10.16 14.11 -16.76
C GLU A 124 -9.95 13.65 -15.33
N THR A 125 -10.84 14.10 -14.43
CA THR A 125 -10.79 13.63 -13.03
C THR A 125 -11.19 12.16 -12.95
N ILE A 126 -10.24 11.31 -12.61
CA ILE A 126 -10.50 9.90 -12.37
C ILE A 126 -11.23 9.76 -11.04
N LYS A 127 -12.48 9.33 -11.10
CA LYS A 127 -13.25 9.02 -9.88
C LYS A 127 -12.86 7.62 -9.42
N GLN A 128 -12.32 7.54 -8.22
CA GLN A 128 -12.03 6.28 -7.53
C GLN A 128 -12.85 6.20 -6.25
N THR A 129 -13.32 5.00 -5.93
CA THR A 129 -13.96 4.75 -4.65
C THR A 129 -12.94 4.97 -3.53
N PRO A 130 -13.27 5.76 -2.49
CA PRO A 130 -12.37 5.97 -1.35
C PRO A 130 -11.97 4.63 -0.72
N ILE A 131 -10.68 4.48 -0.40
CA ILE A 131 -10.16 3.23 0.19
C ILE A 131 -10.88 2.86 1.48
N ASP A 132 -11.31 3.83 2.29
CA ASP A 132 -12.04 3.58 3.52
C ASP A 132 -13.41 2.93 3.27
N GLN A 133 -14.08 3.25 2.17
CA GLN A 133 -15.32 2.56 1.78
C GLN A 133 -15.03 1.12 1.39
N ILE A 134 -14.04 0.89 0.52
CA ILE A 134 -13.65 -0.47 0.10
C ILE A 134 -13.22 -1.31 1.29
N ALA A 135 -12.44 -0.73 2.19
CA ALA A 135 -11.99 -1.42 3.40
C ALA A 135 -13.17 -1.83 4.30
N LYS A 136 -14.17 -0.97 4.47
CA LYS A 136 -15.41 -1.29 5.21
C LYS A 136 -16.18 -2.44 4.57
N ASP A 137 -16.36 -2.39 3.25
CA ASP A 137 -17.10 -3.41 2.51
C ASP A 137 -16.46 -4.82 2.64
N HIS A 138 -15.17 -4.88 3.01
CA HIS A 138 -14.42 -6.11 3.21
C HIS A 138 -14.07 -6.42 4.68
N ASN A 139 -14.58 -5.64 5.65
CA ASN A 139 -14.24 -5.73 7.08
C ASN A 139 -12.71 -5.63 7.34
N MET A 140 -12.06 -4.69 6.65
CA MET A 140 -10.63 -4.44 6.69
C MET A 140 -10.28 -2.97 7.01
N GLU A 141 -11.16 -2.26 7.71
CA GLU A 141 -11.01 -0.83 8.02
C GLU A 141 -9.72 -0.51 8.76
N ASN A 142 -9.25 -1.50 9.47
CA ASN A 142 -8.03 -1.37 10.23
C ASN A 142 -6.79 -1.92 9.49
N ASN A 143 -6.86 -2.32 8.24
CA ASN A 143 -5.78 -3.01 7.55
C ASN A 143 -4.99 -2.11 6.59
N TYR A 144 -5.17 -0.79 6.63
CA TYR A 144 -4.44 0.09 5.75
C TYR A 144 -3.86 1.31 6.46
N PHE A 145 -2.73 1.77 5.94
CA PHE A 145 -2.09 3.03 6.29
C PHE A 145 -2.07 3.90 5.05
N GLN A 146 -2.93 4.91 5.00
CA GLN A 146 -2.97 5.84 3.87
C GLN A 146 -2.09 7.05 4.17
N VAL A 147 -1.16 7.33 3.28
CA VAL A 147 -0.37 8.55 3.28
C VAL A 147 -0.68 9.38 2.04
N GLY A 148 -0.69 10.69 2.19
CA GLY A 148 -0.84 11.64 1.10
C GLY A 148 0.25 12.71 1.18
N SER A 149 0.37 13.53 0.11
CA SER A 149 1.33 14.61 0.07
C SER A 149 0.78 15.79 -0.70
N THR A 150 1.02 17.00 -0.20
CA THR A 150 0.77 18.25 -0.93
C THR A 150 2.03 18.81 -1.59
N SER A 151 3.18 18.12 -1.47
CA SER A 151 4.47 18.60 -1.99
C SER A 151 4.51 18.80 -3.50
N LYS A 152 3.59 18.18 -4.23
CA LYS A 152 3.43 18.34 -5.67
C LYS A 152 2.46 19.47 -6.05
N ILE A 153 1.72 20.02 -5.09
CA ILE A 153 0.70 21.04 -5.29
C ILE A 153 1.22 22.39 -4.82
N THR A 154 1.95 22.44 -3.70
CA THR A 154 2.50 23.66 -3.11
C THR A 154 4.02 23.64 -3.17
N PRO A 155 4.66 24.55 -3.97
CA PRO A 155 6.09 24.51 -4.26
C PRO A 155 7.02 24.69 -3.05
N ARG A 156 6.55 25.26 -1.95
CA ARG A 156 7.41 25.64 -0.79
C ARG A 156 7.18 24.83 0.48
N TYR A 157 6.00 24.22 0.67
CA TYR A 157 5.67 23.49 1.91
C TYR A 157 4.83 22.26 1.58
N GLY A 158 5.43 21.06 1.68
CA GLY A 158 4.69 19.82 1.59
C GLY A 158 4.05 19.48 2.93
N TYR A 159 2.74 19.29 2.96
CA TYR A 159 2.04 18.70 4.10
C TYR A 159 1.83 17.20 3.84
N PHE A 160 2.01 16.41 4.88
CA PHE A 160 1.76 14.98 4.84
C PHE A 160 0.56 14.67 5.72
N LEU A 161 -0.37 13.90 5.18
CA LEU A 161 -1.50 13.37 5.92
C LEU A 161 -1.31 11.86 6.06
N CYS A 162 -1.46 11.37 7.26
CA CYS A 162 -1.56 9.94 7.53
C CYS A 162 -2.94 9.67 8.13
N ARG A 163 -3.68 8.74 7.54
CA ARG A 163 -4.90 8.21 8.12
C ARG A 163 -4.65 6.76 8.50
N THR A 164 -4.80 6.47 9.76
CA THR A 164 -4.88 5.12 10.29
C THR A 164 -6.17 5.01 11.08
N THR A 165 -6.84 3.90 11.00
CA THR A 165 -7.90 3.60 11.97
C THR A 165 -7.23 2.89 13.14
N CYS A 166 -7.14 3.58 14.29
CA CYS A 166 -6.68 2.93 15.51
C CYS A 166 -7.87 2.14 16.10
N PRO A 167 -7.73 0.86 16.40
CA PRO A 167 -8.74 0.16 17.17
C PRO A 167 -8.86 0.85 18.54
N LYS A 168 -10.10 1.04 19.00
CA LYS A 168 -10.40 1.52 20.36
C LYS A 168 -9.95 0.51 21.40
#